data_18736541843b398ff3b0b14fb97a317a
#
_entry.id   18736541843b398ff3b0b14fb97a317a
#
_cell.length_a   1.000
_cell.length_b   1.000
_cell.length_c   1.000
_cell.angle_alpha   90.00
_cell.angle_beta   90.00
_cell.angle_gamma   90.00
#
_symmetry.space_group_name_H-M   'P 1'
#
loop_
_entity.id
_entity.type
_entity.pdbx_description
1 polymer ?
#
loop_
_entity_poly.entity_id
_entity_poly.type
_entity_poly.pdbx_seq_one_letter_code
_entity_poly.pdbx_strand_id
1 'polypeptide(L)'
;MKRIFLKLAVALVTFTIGVSATAIYWLYRMEDVELPAVATLDTRPSCFPGLSVRVLKSTAQTEFFPAVALSENAWSRSFLNGWYSRQLEAMNELPLAALEDEDESYRFLWLRTFHQPVAIHVWRTGVRHFMVVKRLNGQGGYEAGTFDLYWARSLSENDWNAFMMHLEHTEFWLMPTEKTSAMFDGAQWIMEGYREGRYHVVDRQSPDPGAYADAGMYLLRQSGLLADMPAKDVY
;
A
#
# COMPACT_ATOMS: atom_id res chain seq x y z
N MET A 1 17.67 -19.87 -42.88
CA MET A 1 17.08 -20.48 -41.68
C MET A 1 18.05 -20.53 -40.50
N LYS A 2 19.26 -21.08 -40.59
CA LYS A 2 20.21 -21.13 -39.43
C LYS A 2 20.56 -19.81 -38.75
N ARG A 3 20.61 -18.67 -39.47
CA ARG A 3 20.97 -17.34 -38.89
C ARG A 3 19.83 -16.71 -38.08
N ILE A 4 18.58 -17.07 -38.34
CA ILE A 4 17.40 -16.58 -37.60
C ILE A 4 17.29 -17.31 -36.27
N PHE A 5 17.52 -18.64 -36.29
CA PHE A 5 17.52 -19.44 -35.04
C PHE A 5 18.64 -19.01 -34.06
N LEU A 6 19.82 -18.66 -34.58
CA LEU A 6 20.92 -18.20 -33.74
C LEU A 6 20.63 -16.85 -33.08
N LYS A 7 19.99 -15.92 -33.79
CA LYS A 7 19.59 -14.63 -33.25
C LYS A 7 18.49 -14.74 -32.18
N LEU A 8 17.52 -15.65 -32.38
CA LEU A 8 16.50 -15.95 -31.37
C LEU A 8 17.10 -16.62 -30.13
N ALA A 9 18.03 -17.58 -30.31
CA ALA A 9 18.69 -18.22 -29.19
C ALA A 9 19.55 -17.25 -28.36
N VAL A 10 20.28 -16.33 -29.01
CA VAL A 10 21.06 -15.28 -28.34
C VAL A 10 20.16 -14.30 -27.61
N ALA A 11 19.03 -13.91 -28.20
CA ALA A 11 18.06 -13.02 -27.54
C ALA A 11 17.40 -13.69 -26.32
N LEU A 12 17.11 -14.99 -26.40
CA LEU A 12 16.56 -15.74 -25.26
C LEU A 12 17.58 -15.89 -24.12
N VAL A 13 18.85 -16.16 -24.44
CA VAL A 13 19.92 -16.27 -23.44
C VAL A 13 20.21 -14.92 -22.79
N THR A 14 20.23 -13.83 -23.53
CA THR A 14 20.42 -12.49 -22.95
C THR A 14 19.24 -12.05 -22.09
N PHE A 15 18.00 -12.44 -22.45
CA PHE A 15 16.82 -12.16 -21.65
C PHE A 15 16.83 -12.96 -20.32
N THR A 16 17.17 -14.26 -20.36
CA THR A 16 17.27 -15.08 -19.13
C THR A 16 18.42 -14.65 -18.22
N ILE A 17 19.57 -14.24 -18.77
CA ILE A 17 20.68 -13.72 -17.98
C ILE A 17 20.33 -12.35 -17.39
N GLY A 18 19.64 -11.49 -18.11
CA GLY A 18 19.17 -10.19 -17.62
C GLY A 18 18.19 -10.32 -16.44
N VAL A 19 17.21 -11.22 -16.55
CA VAL A 19 16.26 -11.50 -15.47
C VAL A 19 16.96 -12.11 -14.25
N SER A 20 17.91 -13.03 -14.47
CA SER A 20 18.68 -13.64 -13.38
C SER A 20 19.62 -12.64 -12.70
N ALA A 21 20.27 -11.75 -13.46
CA ALA A 21 21.14 -10.71 -12.91
C ALA A 21 20.36 -9.68 -12.10
N THR A 22 19.16 -9.31 -12.55
CA THR A 22 18.29 -8.40 -11.82
C THR A 22 17.78 -9.04 -10.53
N ALA A 23 17.34 -10.30 -10.57
CA ALA A 23 16.91 -11.03 -9.39
C ALA A 23 18.07 -11.25 -8.38
N ILE A 24 19.27 -11.57 -8.86
CA ILE A 24 20.47 -11.72 -8.02
C ILE A 24 20.89 -10.37 -7.44
N TYR A 25 20.86 -9.28 -8.20
CA TYR A 25 21.14 -7.93 -7.72
C TYR A 25 20.18 -7.53 -6.59
N TRP A 26 18.90 -7.85 -6.73
CA TRP A 26 17.89 -7.59 -5.70
C TRP A 26 18.07 -8.46 -4.45
N LEU A 27 18.44 -9.72 -4.61
CA LEU A 27 18.74 -10.62 -3.48
C LEU A 27 19.98 -10.14 -2.70
N TYR A 28 21.04 -9.72 -3.39
CA TYR A 28 22.26 -9.19 -2.74
C TYR A 28 22.02 -7.86 -2.03
N ARG A 29 21.21 -6.98 -2.59
CA ARG A 29 20.91 -5.70 -1.96
C ARG A 29 19.97 -5.79 -0.74
N MET A 30 19.23 -6.88 -0.61
CA MET A 30 18.42 -7.13 0.59
C MET A 30 19.24 -7.58 1.80
N GLU A 31 20.47 -8.10 1.61
CA GLU A 31 21.36 -8.51 2.71
C GLU A 31 22.15 -7.36 3.33
N ASP A 32 22.34 -6.24 2.62
CA ASP A 32 23.20 -5.13 3.06
C ASP A 32 22.44 -3.88 3.54
N VAL A 33 21.12 -3.94 3.74
CA VAL A 33 20.39 -2.82 4.34
C VAL A 33 20.60 -2.82 5.85
N GLU A 34 21.68 -2.20 6.31
CA GLU A 34 21.76 -1.71 7.69
C GLU A 34 20.59 -0.76 7.91
N LEU A 35 19.66 -1.17 8.77
CA LEU A 35 18.56 -0.32 9.19
C LEU A 35 19.14 0.96 9.82
N PRO A 36 18.72 2.16 9.37
CA PRO A 36 19.17 3.37 10.00
C PRO A 36 18.79 3.34 11.48
N ALA A 37 19.76 3.65 12.34
CA ALA A 37 19.56 3.76 13.76
C ALA A 37 18.32 4.63 14.06
N VAL A 38 17.48 4.12 14.94
CA VAL A 38 16.24 4.70 15.44
C VAL A 38 16.23 6.24 15.36
N ALA A 39 15.43 6.78 14.43
CA ALA A 39 15.19 8.21 14.37
C ALA A 39 14.54 8.63 15.71
N THR A 40 15.17 9.57 16.40
CA THR A 40 14.64 10.17 17.61
C THR A 40 13.25 10.74 17.34
N LEU A 41 12.32 10.35 18.18
CA LEU A 41 10.93 10.77 18.20
C LEU A 41 10.83 12.31 18.06
N ASP A 42 10.32 12.78 16.92
CA ASP A 42 9.85 14.15 16.80
C ASP A 42 8.51 14.25 17.54
N THR A 43 8.56 14.74 18.77
CA THR A 43 7.39 14.97 19.62
C THR A 43 6.65 16.22 19.17
N ARG A 44 6.14 16.26 17.95
CA ARG A 44 5.18 17.31 17.58
C ARG A 44 3.85 17.01 18.27
N PRO A 45 3.26 17.99 18.95
CA PRO A 45 1.98 17.78 19.61
C PRO A 45 0.94 17.39 18.55
N SER A 46 0.30 16.23 18.75
CA SER A 46 -0.84 15.83 17.90
C SER A 46 -1.94 16.88 18.05
N CYS A 47 -2.37 17.50 16.95
CA CYS A 47 -3.46 18.47 16.95
C CYS A 47 -4.83 17.85 17.27
N PHE A 48 -4.87 16.57 17.61
CA PHE A 48 -6.09 15.83 17.93
C PHE A 48 -5.99 15.23 19.35
N PRO A 49 -6.79 15.74 20.31
CA PRO A 49 -6.87 15.12 21.63
C PRO A 49 -7.57 13.76 21.48
N GLY A 50 -6.85 12.69 21.74
CA GLY A 50 -7.35 11.31 21.73
C GLY A 50 -6.57 10.35 20.83
N LEU A 51 -5.68 10.80 19.94
CA LEU A 51 -4.74 9.91 19.26
C LEU A 51 -3.50 9.71 20.13
N SER A 52 -3.51 8.67 20.95
CA SER A 52 -2.27 8.20 21.55
C SER A 52 -1.46 7.45 20.49
N VAL A 53 -0.40 8.07 19.99
CA VAL A 53 0.57 7.38 19.12
C VAL A 53 1.28 6.33 20.00
N ARG A 54 0.86 5.08 19.92
CA ARG A 54 1.63 3.97 20.51
C ARG A 54 2.82 3.70 19.60
N VAL A 55 3.99 4.14 20.03
CA VAL A 55 5.25 3.75 19.40
C VAL A 55 5.53 2.30 19.77
N LEU A 56 5.26 1.39 18.85
CA LEU A 56 5.72 0.02 18.98
C LEU A 56 7.24 -0.01 18.72
N LYS A 57 8.03 -0.13 19.78
CA LYS A 57 9.45 -0.47 19.66
C LYS A 57 9.54 -1.96 19.33
N SER A 58 9.54 -2.31 18.05
CA SER A 58 9.88 -3.67 17.61
C SER A 58 11.27 -3.64 16.96
N THR A 59 12.14 -4.51 17.44
CA THR A 59 13.44 -4.82 16.79
C THR A 59 13.28 -5.91 15.71
N ALA A 60 12.07 -6.43 15.51
CA ALA A 60 11.70 -7.31 14.42
C ALA A 60 10.91 -6.51 13.38
N GLN A 61 11.10 -6.81 12.10
CA GLN A 61 10.31 -6.22 11.02
C GLN A 61 8.83 -6.43 11.32
N THR A 62 8.07 -5.33 11.44
CA THR A 62 6.64 -5.39 11.75
C THR A 62 5.90 -5.93 10.54
N GLU A 63 5.25 -7.08 10.69
CA GLU A 63 4.33 -7.57 9.66
C GLU A 63 2.99 -6.82 9.79
N PHE A 64 2.65 -6.05 8.76
CA PHE A 64 1.42 -5.27 8.72
C PHE A 64 0.20 -6.10 8.35
N PHE A 65 0.43 -7.19 7.62
CA PHE A 65 -0.63 -8.04 7.11
C PHE A 65 -0.60 -9.39 7.81
N PRO A 66 -1.75 -9.94 8.20
CA PRO A 66 -1.82 -11.31 8.74
C PRO A 66 -1.17 -12.33 7.81
N ALA A 67 -0.57 -13.35 8.39
CA ALA A 67 0.29 -14.30 7.70
C ALA A 67 -0.31 -14.99 6.46
N VAL A 68 -1.64 -15.00 6.30
CA VAL A 68 -2.32 -15.64 5.16
C VAL A 68 -3.13 -14.65 4.32
N ALA A 69 -3.00 -13.34 4.60
CA ALA A 69 -3.93 -12.36 4.06
C ALA A 69 -3.68 -11.97 2.61
N LEU A 70 -2.41 -11.94 2.14
CA LEU A 70 -2.08 -11.34 0.84
C LEU A 70 -2.07 -12.33 -0.33
N SER A 71 -1.67 -13.57 -0.12
CA SER A 71 -1.60 -14.59 -1.18
C SER A 71 -1.58 -16.00 -0.60
N GLU A 72 -2.12 -16.97 -1.33
CA GLU A 72 -1.99 -18.39 -0.97
C GLU A 72 -0.56 -18.91 -1.21
N ASN A 73 0.15 -18.35 -2.19
CA ASN A 73 1.54 -18.71 -2.46
C ASN A 73 2.48 -18.12 -1.41
N ALA A 74 3.23 -18.98 -0.71
CA ALA A 74 4.10 -18.59 0.40
C ALA A 74 5.21 -17.59 -0.02
N TRP A 75 5.81 -17.76 -1.19
CA TRP A 75 6.84 -16.85 -1.69
C TRP A 75 6.25 -15.48 -2.04
N SER A 76 5.15 -15.45 -2.82
CA SER A 76 4.44 -14.21 -3.17
C SER A 76 4.00 -13.47 -1.92
N ARG A 77 3.45 -14.17 -0.95
CA ARG A 77 2.99 -13.62 0.33
C ARG A 77 4.12 -12.96 1.11
N SER A 78 5.26 -13.65 1.26
CA SER A 78 6.43 -13.09 1.96
C SER A 78 6.97 -11.86 1.25
N PHE A 79 7.06 -11.90 -0.08
CA PHE A 79 7.52 -10.77 -0.88
C PHE A 79 6.59 -9.56 -0.76
N LEU A 80 5.27 -9.75 -0.97
CA LEU A 80 4.27 -8.69 -0.90
C LEU A 80 4.18 -8.10 0.50
N ASN A 81 4.14 -8.95 1.54
CA ASN A 81 4.11 -8.48 2.91
C ASN A 81 5.35 -7.65 3.25
N GLY A 82 6.55 -8.11 2.91
CA GLY A 82 7.77 -7.35 3.13
C GLY A 82 7.82 -6.03 2.34
N TRP A 83 7.33 -6.01 1.12
CA TRP A 83 7.29 -4.79 0.30
C TRP A 83 6.30 -3.76 0.85
N TYR A 84 5.04 -4.14 1.07
CA TYR A 84 4.00 -3.23 1.54
C TYR A 84 4.25 -2.78 2.97
N SER A 85 4.71 -3.69 3.84
CA SER A 85 5.04 -3.36 5.24
C SER A 85 6.13 -2.29 5.34
N ARG A 86 7.17 -2.34 4.50
CA ARG A 86 8.21 -1.28 4.48
C ARG A 86 7.65 0.08 4.14
N GLN A 87 6.69 0.17 3.22
CA GLN A 87 6.04 1.42 2.86
C GLN A 87 5.20 1.95 4.04
N LEU A 88 4.43 1.09 4.67
CA LEU A 88 3.57 1.44 5.81
C LEU A 88 4.38 1.79 7.06
N GLU A 89 5.47 1.07 7.32
CA GLU A 89 6.40 1.37 8.42
C GLU A 89 7.05 2.73 8.25
N ALA A 90 7.54 3.06 7.05
CA ALA A 90 8.09 4.38 6.73
C ALA A 90 7.04 5.51 6.86
N MET A 91 5.75 5.19 6.74
CA MET A 91 4.64 6.11 6.97
C MET A 91 4.21 6.17 8.45
N ASN A 92 4.89 5.48 9.36
CA ASN A 92 4.46 5.32 10.76
C ASN A 92 2.98 4.88 10.86
N GLU A 93 2.57 3.93 10.02
CA GLU A 93 1.28 3.27 10.14
C GLU A 93 1.33 2.18 11.22
N LEU A 94 0.15 1.75 11.67
CA LEU A 94 -0.01 0.55 12.51
C LEU A 94 -0.67 -0.56 11.70
N PRO A 95 -0.42 -1.84 12.02
CA PRO A 95 -1.16 -2.94 11.41
C PRO A 95 -2.66 -2.80 11.72
N LEU A 96 -3.51 -2.73 10.69
CA LEU A 96 -4.96 -2.61 10.89
C LEU A 96 -5.54 -3.79 11.66
N ALA A 97 -5.02 -4.98 11.42
CA ALA A 97 -5.47 -6.20 12.11
C ALA A 97 -5.17 -6.21 13.64
N ALA A 98 -4.33 -5.28 14.11
CA ALA A 98 -3.97 -5.15 15.53
C ALA A 98 -4.66 -3.96 16.22
N LEU A 99 -5.56 -3.25 15.54
CA LEU A 99 -6.32 -2.16 16.13
C LEU A 99 -7.44 -2.72 17.02
N GLU A 100 -7.57 -2.17 18.23
CA GLU A 100 -8.55 -2.61 19.22
C GLU A 100 -9.58 -1.51 19.54
N ASP A 101 -9.24 -0.26 19.21
CA ASP A 101 -9.97 0.93 19.68
C ASP A 101 -10.86 1.59 18.59
N GLU A 102 -10.74 1.18 17.33
CA GLU A 102 -11.58 1.67 16.26
C GLU A 102 -12.76 0.74 16.02
N ASP A 103 -13.95 1.32 15.90
CA ASP A 103 -15.16 0.58 15.53
C ASP A 103 -15.06 0.05 14.09
N GLU A 104 -14.43 0.86 13.22
CA GLU A 104 -14.33 0.58 11.79
C GLU A 104 -13.20 1.39 11.17
N SER A 105 -12.33 0.74 10.40
CA SER A 105 -11.11 1.35 9.85
C SER A 105 -10.80 0.80 8.47
N TYR A 106 -10.42 1.68 7.53
CA TYR A 106 -10.01 1.31 6.17
C TYR A 106 -8.76 2.06 5.77
N ARG A 107 -7.85 1.37 5.09
CA ARG A 107 -6.64 1.97 4.57
C ARG A 107 -6.45 1.62 3.10
N PHE A 108 -6.24 2.64 2.29
CA PHE A 108 -5.88 2.53 0.89
C PHE A 108 -4.40 2.86 0.74
N LEU A 109 -3.60 1.85 0.36
CA LEU A 109 -2.19 2.00 0.03
C LEU A 109 -2.04 1.97 -1.49
N TRP A 110 -1.51 3.07 -2.06
CA TRP A 110 -1.32 3.24 -3.50
C TRP A 110 0.17 3.33 -3.82
N LEU A 111 0.69 2.27 -4.45
CA LEU A 111 2.10 2.10 -4.79
C LEU A 111 2.26 2.09 -6.30
N ARG A 112 2.51 3.24 -6.90
CA ARG A 112 2.87 3.37 -8.32
C ARG A 112 4.35 3.10 -8.48
N THR A 113 4.73 2.29 -9.48
CA THR A 113 6.11 1.82 -9.66
C THR A 113 7.14 2.95 -9.57
N PHE A 114 6.92 4.06 -10.26
CA PHE A 114 7.89 5.17 -10.40
C PHE A 114 7.47 6.45 -9.68
N HIS A 115 6.43 6.41 -8.88
CA HIS A 115 5.89 7.57 -8.21
C HIS A 115 5.84 7.39 -6.70
N GLN A 116 5.64 8.48 -6.01
CA GLN A 116 5.56 8.56 -4.56
C GLN A 116 4.49 7.62 -3.99
N PRO A 117 4.85 6.80 -2.98
CA PRO A 117 3.88 5.97 -2.25
C PRO A 117 2.90 6.85 -1.46
N VAL A 118 1.64 6.44 -1.45
CA VAL A 118 0.56 7.14 -0.76
C VAL A 118 -0.21 6.16 0.11
N ALA A 119 -0.51 6.54 1.35
CA ALA A 119 -1.51 5.89 2.19
C ALA A 119 -2.60 6.88 2.57
N ILE A 120 -3.85 6.44 2.42
CA ILE A 120 -5.04 7.17 2.88
C ILE A 120 -5.76 6.26 3.86
N HIS A 121 -5.82 6.70 5.11
CA HIS A 121 -6.45 5.97 6.20
C HIS A 121 -7.70 6.70 6.64
N VAL A 122 -8.83 6.03 6.64
CA VAL A 122 -10.12 6.54 7.11
C VAL A 122 -10.67 5.61 8.19
N TRP A 123 -11.21 6.19 9.25
CA TRP A 123 -11.77 5.39 10.34
C TRP A 123 -12.90 6.11 11.05
N ARG A 124 -13.70 5.32 11.76
CA ARG A 124 -14.77 5.78 12.62
C ARG A 124 -14.49 5.38 14.06
N THR A 125 -14.75 6.29 14.99
CA THR A 125 -14.77 6.02 16.43
C THR A 125 -16.03 6.66 17.02
N GLY A 126 -16.96 5.85 17.45
CA GLY A 126 -18.30 6.30 17.84
C GLY A 126 -19.00 7.00 16.68
N VAL A 127 -19.36 8.27 16.87
CA VAL A 127 -20.04 9.12 15.85
C VAL A 127 -19.08 9.99 15.03
N ARG A 128 -17.78 9.87 15.24
CA ARG A 128 -16.77 10.71 14.59
C ARG A 128 -16.03 9.95 13.51
N HIS A 129 -15.81 10.61 12.38
CA HIS A 129 -15.10 10.06 11.23
C HIS A 129 -13.86 10.89 10.93
N PHE A 130 -12.78 10.23 10.54
CA PHE A 130 -11.48 10.87 10.32
C PHE A 130 -10.84 10.37 9.04
N MET A 131 -9.95 11.18 8.48
CA MET A 131 -9.07 10.83 7.38
C MET A 131 -7.66 11.33 7.67
N VAL A 132 -6.69 10.49 7.42
CA VAL A 132 -5.26 10.84 7.38
C VAL A 132 -4.71 10.50 6.00
N VAL A 133 -3.92 11.39 5.44
CA VAL A 133 -3.22 11.20 4.18
C VAL A 133 -1.72 11.32 4.44
N LYS A 134 -0.98 10.34 3.96
CA LYS A 134 0.48 10.27 4.07
C LYS A 134 1.07 9.99 2.70
N ARG A 135 2.15 10.70 2.38
CA ARG A 135 2.93 10.47 1.17
C ARG A 135 4.41 10.50 1.52
N LEU A 136 5.17 9.62 0.91
CA LEU A 136 6.62 9.59 1.02
C LEU A 136 7.24 10.13 -0.27
N ASN A 137 8.51 10.54 -0.22
CA ASN A 137 9.24 11.07 -1.37
C ASN A 137 9.98 9.99 -2.19
N GLY A 138 9.82 8.72 -1.83
CA GLY A 138 10.39 7.60 -2.58
C GLY A 138 9.57 7.18 -3.79
N GLN A 139 9.72 5.94 -4.20
CA GLN A 139 9.01 5.33 -5.32
C GLN A 139 8.32 4.05 -4.84
N GLY A 140 7.02 3.91 -5.14
CA GLY A 140 6.19 2.81 -4.63
C GLY A 140 6.69 1.42 -5.01
N GLY A 141 7.29 1.27 -6.19
CA GLY A 141 7.89 0.02 -6.64
C GLY A 141 9.29 -0.26 -6.07
N TYR A 142 9.89 0.69 -5.36
CA TYR A 142 11.29 0.61 -4.91
C TYR A 142 11.44 1.05 -3.46
N GLU A 143 12.15 2.15 -3.21
CA GLU A 143 12.44 2.64 -1.88
C GLU A 143 11.34 3.56 -1.38
N ALA A 144 10.92 3.39 -0.14
CA ALA A 144 9.88 4.18 0.49
C ALA A 144 10.24 5.67 0.57
N GLY A 145 11.50 5.97 0.90
CA GLY A 145 11.93 7.34 1.17
C GLY A 145 11.49 7.80 2.56
N THR A 146 11.29 9.11 2.71
CA THR A 146 10.89 9.77 3.95
C THR A 146 9.58 10.53 3.75
N PHE A 147 8.98 11.03 4.83
CA PHE A 147 7.77 11.83 4.76
C PHE A 147 7.93 13.06 3.85
N ASP A 148 6.99 13.22 2.92
CA ASP A 148 6.82 14.36 2.03
C ASP A 148 5.54 15.14 2.33
N LEU A 149 4.45 14.43 2.64
CA LEU A 149 3.17 14.99 2.98
C LEU A 149 2.52 14.23 4.15
N TYR A 150 2.01 14.97 5.10
CA TYR A 150 1.12 14.48 6.15
C TYR A 150 0.03 15.50 6.44
N TRP A 151 -1.23 15.09 6.37
CA TRP A 151 -2.32 15.88 6.90
C TRP A 151 -3.48 14.99 7.39
N ALA A 152 -4.28 15.54 8.27
CA ALA A 152 -5.43 14.86 8.85
C ALA A 152 -6.62 15.81 8.94
N ARG A 153 -7.83 15.28 8.77
CA ARG A 153 -9.10 16.01 8.95
C ARG A 153 -10.20 15.13 9.49
N SER A 154 -11.20 15.73 10.08
CA SER A 154 -12.48 15.06 10.28
C SER A 154 -13.21 14.92 8.95
N LEU A 155 -13.85 13.78 8.73
CA LEU A 155 -14.78 13.59 7.64
C LEU A 155 -16.19 13.97 8.09
N SER A 156 -16.97 14.53 7.19
CA SER A 156 -18.42 14.65 7.43
C SER A 156 -19.07 13.26 7.36
N GLU A 157 -20.22 13.11 7.97
CA GLU A 157 -21.04 11.89 7.86
C GLU A 157 -21.37 11.57 6.39
N ASN A 158 -21.62 12.60 5.58
CA ASN A 158 -21.89 12.43 4.15
C ASN A 158 -20.67 11.89 3.39
N ASP A 159 -19.44 12.39 3.69
CA ASP A 159 -18.23 11.89 3.06
C ASP A 159 -17.95 10.44 3.46
N TRP A 160 -18.16 10.10 4.75
CA TRP A 160 -18.04 8.73 5.22
C TRP A 160 -19.05 7.81 4.53
N ASN A 161 -20.33 8.17 4.53
CA ASN A 161 -21.37 7.37 3.91
C ASN A 161 -21.16 7.21 2.40
N ALA A 162 -20.66 8.23 1.71
CA ALA A 162 -20.32 8.14 0.30
C ALA A 162 -19.14 7.15 0.06
N PHE A 163 -18.11 7.18 0.90
CA PHE A 163 -17.04 6.16 0.85
C PHE A 163 -17.58 4.75 1.09
N MET A 164 -18.42 4.58 2.12
CA MET A 164 -19.03 3.28 2.43
C MET A 164 -19.89 2.76 1.29
N MET A 165 -20.66 3.62 0.60
CA MET A 165 -21.42 3.23 -0.60
C MET A 165 -20.50 2.72 -1.72
N HIS A 166 -19.37 3.41 -1.98
CA HIS A 166 -18.39 2.93 -2.96
C HIS A 166 -17.83 1.58 -2.56
N LEU A 167 -17.46 1.41 -1.29
CA LEU A 167 -16.89 0.17 -0.78
C LEU A 167 -17.87 -1.00 -0.83
N GLU A 168 -19.12 -0.78 -0.42
CA GLU A 168 -20.19 -1.80 -0.49
C GLU A 168 -20.49 -2.22 -1.93
N HIS A 169 -20.46 -1.28 -2.88
CA HIS A 169 -20.65 -1.59 -4.30
C HIS A 169 -19.58 -2.53 -4.85
N THR A 170 -18.40 -2.59 -4.23
CA THR A 170 -17.36 -3.57 -4.60
C THR A 170 -17.64 -4.97 -4.08
N GLU A 171 -18.57 -5.15 -3.15
CA GLU A 171 -18.68 -6.35 -2.30
C GLU A 171 -17.36 -6.65 -1.56
N PHE A 172 -16.66 -5.62 -1.08
CA PHE A 172 -15.30 -5.65 -0.54
C PHE A 172 -15.01 -6.87 0.33
N TRP A 173 -15.89 -7.16 1.29
CA TRP A 173 -15.70 -8.23 2.24
C TRP A 173 -15.80 -9.65 1.66
N LEU A 174 -16.25 -9.78 0.40
CA LEU A 174 -16.38 -11.03 -0.35
C LEU A 174 -15.38 -11.12 -1.51
N MET A 175 -14.69 -10.01 -1.82
CA MET A 175 -13.70 -10.02 -2.90
C MET A 175 -12.54 -10.97 -2.57
N PRO A 176 -12.02 -11.75 -3.53
CA PRO A 176 -10.75 -12.44 -3.33
C PRO A 176 -9.64 -11.41 -3.11
N THR A 177 -8.74 -11.69 -2.17
CA THR A 177 -7.62 -10.79 -1.85
C THR A 177 -6.80 -10.47 -3.09
N GLU A 178 -6.36 -11.49 -3.82
CA GLU A 178 -5.47 -11.36 -4.98
C GLU A 178 -6.24 -11.61 -6.28
N LYS A 179 -5.89 -10.85 -7.33
CA LYS A 179 -6.26 -11.18 -8.71
C LYS A 179 -4.96 -11.21 -9.50
N THR A 180 -4.63 -12.38 -10.05
CA THR A 180 -3.42 -12.55 -10.84
C THR A 180 -3.36 -11.53 -11.98
N SER A 181 -2.28 -10.77 -12.03
CA SER A 181 -1.96 -9.85 -13.12
C SER A 181 -0.59 -10.21 -13.68
N ALA A 182 -0.44 -10.11 -14.99
CA ALA A 182 0.82 -10.40 -15.70
C ALA A 182 1.64 -9.13 -16.01
N MET A 183 1.32 -8.00 -15.41
CA MET A 183 2.02 -6.73 -15.69
C MET A 183 3.25 -6.59 -14.77
N PHE A 184 4.35 -6.08 -15.34
CA PHE A 184 5.58 -5.80 -14.61
C PHE A 184 5.62 -4.39 -14.05
N ASP A 185 4.98 -3.43 -14.73
CA ASP A 185 4.86 -2.03 -14.32
C ASP A 185 3.40 -1.68 -14.09
N GLY A 186 3.15 -0.66 -13.26
CA GLY A 186 1.80 -0.23 -12.94
C GLY A 186 1.71 0.33 -11.53
N ALA A 187 0.55 0.18 -10.91
CA ALA A 187 0.32 0.55 -9.53
C ALA A 187 -0.34 -0.59 -8.75
N GLN A 188 0.11 -0.83 -7.55
CA GLN A 188 -0.62 -1.64 -6.60
C GLN A 188 -1.63 -0.77 -5.86
N TRP A 189 -2.86 -1.21 -5.89
CA TRP A 189 -3.99 -0.65 -5.20
C TRP A 189 -4.40 -1.61 -4.10
N ILE A 190 -3.98 -1.34 -2.88
CA ILE A 190 -4.22 -2.22 -1.74
C ILE A 190 -5.24 -1.54 -0.83
N MET A 191 -6.41 -2.15 -0.66
CA MET A 191 -7.44 -1.70 0.26
C MET A 191 -7.53 -2.70 1.41
N GLU A 192 -7.30 -2.21 2.63
CA GLU A 192 -7.50 -2.97 3.86
C GLU A 192 -8.76 -2.47 4.56
N GLY A 193 -9.44 -3.36 5.26
CA GLY A 193 -10.57 -3.04 6.10
C GLY A 193 -10.56 -3.83 7.41
N TYR A 194 -10.94 -3.15 8.48
CA TYR A 194 -11.21 -3.74 9.79
C TYR A 194 -12.57 -3.26 10.29
N ARG A 195 -13.43 -4.19 10.64
CA ARG A 195 -14.76 -3.91 11.20
C ARG A 195 -15.24 -5.06 12.07
N GLU A 196 -15.64 -4.76 13.29
CA GLU A 196 -16.22 -5.77 14.22
C GLU A 196 -15.35 -7.02 14.39
N GLY A 197 -14.04 -6.83 14.56
CA GLY A 197 -13.09 -7.93 14.71
C GLY A 197 -12.75 -8.68 13.41
N ARG A 198 -13.30 -8.28 12.27
CA ARG A 198 -12.99 -8.86 10.96
C ARG A 198 -11.98 -8.00 10.24
N TYR A 199 -10.92 -8.63 9.75
CA TYR A 199 -9.94 -8.02 8.86
C TYR A 199 -10.09 -8.57 7.45
N HIS A 200 -9.94 -7.73 6.45
CA HIS A 200 -9.88 -8.11 5.05
C HIS A 200 -8.92 -7.20 4.27
N VAL A 201 -8.32 -7.75 3.22
CA VAL A 201 -7.48 -7.00 2.30
C VAL A 201 -7.74 -7.42 0.86
N VAL A 202 -7.79 -6.44 -0.03
CA VAL A 202 -7.92 -6.63 -1.48
C VAL A 202 -6.76 -5.93 -2.16
N ASP A 203 -6.01 -6.68 -2.96
CA ASP A 203 -4.86 -6.21 -3.73
C ASP A 203 -5.16 -6.32 -5.23
N ARG A 204 -4.98 -5.21 -5.96
CA ARG A 204 -5.18 -5.13 -7.41
C ARG A 204 -4.06 -4.35 -8.05
N GLN A 205 -3.48 -4.95 -9.08
CA GLN A 205 -2.50 -4.26 -9.91
C GLN A 205 -3.22 -3.52 -11.04
N SER A 206 -3.10 -2.17 -11.05
CA SER A 206 -3.70 -1.28 -12.04
C SER A 206 -5.12 -1.71 -12.41
N PRO A 207 -6.07 -1.63 -11.47
CA PRO A 207 -7.41 -2.19 -11.67
C PRO A 207 -8.10 -1.54 -12.85
N ASP A 208 -8.81 -2.36 -13.62
CA ASP A 208 -9.72 -1.87 -14.67
C ASP A 208 -10.78 -0.92 -14.06
N PRO A 209 -11.30 0.02 -14.87
CA PRO A 209 -12.44 0.84 -14.45
C PRO A 209 -13.60 -0.03 -13.92
N GLY A 210 -14.14 0.34 -12.76
CA GLY A 210 -15.21 -0.39 -12.07
C GLY A 210 -15.25 -0.10 -10.60
N ALA A 211 -16.13 -0.76 -9.88
CA ALA A 211 -16.45 -0.44 -8.49
C ALA A 211 -15.22 -0.34 -7.57
N TYR A 212 -14.24 -1.25 -7.70
CA TYR A 212 -13.03 -1.21 -6.88
C TYR A 212 -12.15 0.02 -7.19
N ALA A 213 -11.92 0.30 -8.48
CA ALA A 213 -11.20 1.50 -8.89
C ALA A 213 -11.94 2.78 -8.46
N ASP A 214 -13.28 2.79 -8.53
CA ASP A 214 -14.09 3.93 -8.10
C ASP A 214 -13.95 4.21 -6.60
N ALA A 215 -13.89 3.17 -5.76
CA ALA A 215 -13.68 3.32 -4.32
C ALA A 215 -12.30 3.93 -3.99
N GLY A 216 -11.22 3.44 -4.61
CA GLY A 216 -9.90 4.02 -4.45
C GLY A 216 -9.80 5.45 -4.99
N MET A 217 -10.39 5.70 -6.17
CA MET A 217 -10.47 7.04 -6.77
C MET A 217 -11.28 8.02 -5.91
N TYR A 218 -12.31 7.56 -5.22
CA TYR A 218 -13.03 8.39 -4.27
C TYR A 218 -12.10 8.89 -3.16
N LEU A 219 -11.33 7.99 -2.53
CA LEU A 219 -10.36 8.37 -1.51
C LEU A 219 -9.27 9.31 -2.05
N LEU A 220 -8.75 9.07 -3.25
CA LEU A 220 -7.78 9.95 -3.90
C LEU A 220 -8.34 11.35 -4.17
N ARG A 221 -9.61 11.48 -4.56
CA ARG A 221 -10.28 12.79 -4.70
C ARG A 221 -10.44 13.49 -3.34
N GLN A 222 -10.91 12.75 -2.34
CA GLN A 222 -11.09 13.27 -0.98
C GLN A 222 -9.76 13.69 -0.34
N SER A 223 -8.65 13.06 -0.71
CA SER A 223 -7.31 13.42 -0.26
C SER A 223 -6.79 14.73 -0.88
N GLY A 224 -7.40 15.22 -1.95
CA GLY A 224 -6.90 16.38 -2.69
C GLY A 224 -5.66 16.12 -3.53
N LEU A 225 -5.07 14.92 -3.48
CA LEU A 225 -3.82 14.60 -4.19
C LEU A 225 -3.94 14.69 -5.71
N LEU A 226 -5.15 14.54 -6.25
CA LEU A 226 -5.37 14.57 -7.70
C LEU A 226 -5.40 15.99 -8.28
N ALA A 227 -5.51 17.04 -7.45
CA ALA A 227 -5.66 18.41 -7.93
C ALA A 227 -4.46 18.87 -8.78
N ASP A 228 -3.25 18.47 -8.39
CA ASP A 228 -2.00 18.86 -9.07
C ASP A 228 -1.34 17.68 -9.81
N MET A 229 -2.05 16.55 -9.94
CA MET A 229 -1.49 15.35 -10.55
C MET A 229 -1.91 15.21 -12.01
N PRO A 230 -0.96 15.05 -12.94
CA PRO A 230 -1.29 14.76 -14.33
C PRO A 230 -2.12 13.48 -14.45
N ALA A 231 -3.17 13.49 -15.28
CA ALA A 231 -4.07 12.32 -15.43
C ALA A 231 -3.34 11.04 -15.85
N LYS A 232 -2.23 11.16 -16.61
CA LYS A 232 -1.37 10.03 -17.01
C LYS A 232 -0.65 9.35 -15.84
N ASP A 233 -0.52 10.05 -14.69
CA ASP A 233 0.17 9.53 -13.49
C ASP A 233 -0.81 8.86 -12.51
N VAL A 234 -2.11 8.83 -12.86
CA VAL A 234 -3.15 8.12 -12.12
C VAL A 234 -3.41 6.78 -12.80
N TYR A 235 -2.79 5.72 -12.31
CA TYR A 235 -2.89 4.36 -12.86
C TYR A 235 -2.79 3.31 -11.76
#